data_7f12f1ffcc507a1df220796d55a2e78d
#
_entry.id   7f12f1ffcc507a1df220796d55a2e78d
#
_cell.length_a   1.000
_cell.length_b   1.000
_cell.length_c   1.000
_cell.angle_alpha   90.00
_cell.angle_beta   90.00
_cell.angle_gamma   90.00
#
_symmetry.space_group_name_H-M   'P 1'
#
loop_
_entity.id
_entity.type
_entity.pdbx_description
1 polymer ?
#
loop_
_entity_poly.entity_id
_entity_poly.type
_entity_poly.pdbx_seq_one_letter_code
_entity_poly.pdbx_strand_id
1 'polypeptide(L)'
;MSRIFKVILLLFFIAPVIVILYDTLAAPKVLTRENNKGNEYEQLDRLMNTTRYAEQVRKAGYQVDDYDLQMMDRIPALETLGKNKLSIQSPTDKSIHIFTEEDHNLIIFSKDMTITGSVIDQGKDKPSRKLTEEEKSKYEKEIKEEINKLLDDVYKAGEKMQ
;
A
#
# COMPACT_ATOMS: atom_id res chain seq x y z
N MET A 1 -6.87 28.25 40.34
CA MET A 1 -7.31 27.82 38.98
C MET A 1 -8.82 27.78 38.95
N SER A 2 -9.45 28.56 38.06
CA SER A 2 -10.92 28.61 37.99
C SER A 2 -11.48 27.27 37.49
N ARG A 3 -12.73 26.95 37.89
CA ARG A 3 -13.42 25.72 37.39
C ARG A 3 -13.46 25.68 35.85
N ILE A 4 -13.63 26.85 35.22
CA ILE A 4 -13.66 27.00 33.76
C ILE A 4 -12.33 26.59 33.13
N PHE A 5 -11.18 26.97 33.71
CA PHE A 5 -9.86 26.60 33.19
C PHE A 5 -9.63 25.10 33.25
N LYS A 6 -10.08 24.41 34.30
CA LYS A 6 -9.99 22.96 34.42
C LYS A 6 -10.83 22.23 33.36
N VAL A 7 -12.01 22.74 33.04
CA VAL A 7 -12.90 22.18 32.01
C VAL A 7 -12.29 22.37 30.62
N ILE A 8 -11.73 23.53 30.30
CA ILE A 8 -11.07 23.82 29.05
C ILE A 8 -9.85 22.90 28.89
N LEU A 9 -9.03 22.75 29.91
CA LEU A 9 -7.87 21.87 29.90
C LEU A 9 -8.27 20.40 29.65
N LEU A 10 -9.35 19.96 30.32
CA LEU A 10 -9.88 18.59 30.14
C LEU A 10 -10.36 18.35 28.71
N LEU A 11 -11.05 19.30 28.09
CA LEU A 11 -11.50 19.22 26.71
C LEU A 11 -10.33 19.17 25.73
N PHE A 12 -9.23 19.89 26.01
CA PHE A 12 -8.02 19.87 25.17
C PHE A 12 -7.33 18.50 25.14
N PHE A 13 -7.43 17.71 26.22
CA PHE A 13 -6.86 16.37 26.28
C PHE A 13 -7.83 15.28 25.80
N ILE A 14 -9.14 15.47 26.00
CA ILE A 14 -10.15 14.46 25.62
C ILE A 14 -10.49 14.54 24.13
N ALA A 15 -10.56 15.74 23.55
CA ALA A 15 -10.92 15.89 22.14
C ALA A 15 -9.99 15.13 21.17
N PRO A 16 -8.66 15.21 21.25
CA PRO A 16 -7.79 14.44 20.38
C PRO A 16 -7.90 12.94 20.61
N VAL A 17 -8.13 12.50 21.85
CA VAL A 17 -8.33 11.05 22.15
C VAL A 17 -9.62 10.54 21.54
N ILE A 18 -10.70 11.33 21.57
CA ILE A 18 -11.98 10.98 20.93
C ILE A 18 -11.82 10.90 19.40
N VAL A 19 -11.08 11.84 18.78
CA VAL A 19 -10.84 11.83 17.33
C VAL A 19 -10.04 10.59 16.94
N ILE A 20 -8.98 10.27 17.65
CA ILE A 20 -8.16 9.07 17.39
C ILE A 20 -8.99 7.79 17.59
N LEU A 21 -9.81 7.72 18.62
CA LEU A 21 -10.71 6.58 18.85
C LEU A 21 -11.78 6.47 17.77
N TYR A 22 -12.32 7.60 17.30
CA TYR A 22 -13.32 7.60 16.24
C TYR A 22 -12.72 7.14 14.91
N ASP A 23 -11.54 7.61 14.53
CA ASP A 23 -10.85 7.19 13.32
C ASP A 23 -10.46 5.71 13.36
N THR A 24 -9.98 5.22 14.51
CA THR A 24 -9.67 3.78 14.67
C THR A 24 -10.91 2.88 14.70
N LEU A 25 -12.05 3.38 15.16
CA LEU A 25 -13.32 2.63 15.17
C LEU A 25 -14.07 2.73 13.85
N ALA A 26 -13.88 3.83 13.09
CA ALA A 26 -14.53 4.05 11.80
C ALA A 26 -13.76 3.43 10.63
N ALA A 27 -12.46 3.13 10.79
CA ALA A 27 -11.69 2.45 9.75
C ALA A 27 -12.26 1.04 9.52
N PRO A 28 -12.53 0.64 8.27
CA PRO A 28 -13.02 -0.71 8.00
C PRO A 28 -11.98 -1.72 8.47
N LYS A 29 -12.41 -2.73 9.22
CA LYS A 29 -11.51 -3.79 9.71
C LYS A 29 -10.95 -4.63 8.57
N VAL A 30 -11.74 -4.80 7.52
CA VAL A 30 -11.39 -5.50 6.28
C VAL A 30 -11.94 -4.75 5.08
N LEU A 31 -11.27 -4.84 3.94
CA LEU A 31 -11.73 -4.23 2.70
C LEU A 31 -12.48 -5.23 1.84
N THR A 32 -13.51 -4.73 1.19
CA THR A 32 -14.31 -5.44 0.19
C THR A 32 -14.45 -4.56 -1.05
N ARG A 33 -14.91 -5.14 -2.15
CA ARG A 33 -15.16 -4.36 -3.38
C ARG A 33 -16.18 -3.22 -3.17
N GLU A 34 -17.09 -3.35 -2.21
CA GLU A 34 -18.10 -2.33 -1.93
C GLU A 34 -17.52 -1.12 -1.20
N ASN A 35 -16.62 -1.34 -0.23
CA ASN A 35 -16.07 -0.29 0.62
C ASN A 35 -14.73 0.28 0.14
N ASN A 36 -14.16 -0.23 -0.95
CA ASN A 36 -12.89 0.23 -1.51
C ASN A 36 -13.04 0.64 -2.98
N LYS A 37 -13.30 1.92 -3.23
CA LYS A 37 -13.47 2.51 -4.56
C LYS A 37 -12.29 3.41 -4.91
N GLY A 38 -12.12 3.74 -6.18
CA GLY A 38 -11.06 4.60 -6.69
C GLY A 38 -10.15 3.86 -7.67
N ASN A 39 -9.04 4.48 -8.05
CA ASN A 39 -8.02 3.84 -8.88
C ASN A 39 -7.18 2.84 -8.06
N GLU A 40 -6.30 2.11 -8.72
CA GLU A 40 -5.47 1.06 -8.09
C GLU A 40 -4.61 1.61 -6.96
N TYR A 41 -4.04 2.81 -7.12
CA TYR A 41 -3.26 3.47 -6.08
C TYR A 41 -4.09 3.70 -4.81
N GLU A 42 -5.26 4.33 -4.95
CA GLU A 42 -6.14 4.63 -3.82
C GLU A 42 -6.66 3.36 -3.12
N GLN A 43 -6.90 2.31 -3.91
CA GLN A 43 -7.34 1.03 -3.38
C GLN A 43 -6.23 0.33 -2.59
N LEU A 44 -4.99 0.35 -3.08
CA LEU A 44 -3.82 -0.18 -2.38
C LEU A 44 -3.50 0.62 -1.12
N ASP A 45 -3.52 1.94 -1.20
CA ASP A 45 -3.26 2.83 -0.07
C ASP A 45 -4.25 2.56 1.08
N ARG A 46 -5.55 2.47 0.78
CA ARG A 46 -6.55 2.09 1.79
C ARG A 46 -6.35 0.68 2.32
N LEU A 47 -5.99 -0.28 1.48
CA LEU A 47 -5.72 -1.64 1.93
C LEU A 47 -4.59 -1.65 2.95
N MET A 48 -3.47 -1.00 2.67
CA MET A 48 -2.30 -0.95 3.55
C MET A 48 -2.56 -0.21 4.86
N ASN A 49 -3.53 0.71 4.87
CA ASN A 49 -3.97 1.43 6.06
C ASN A 49 -5.09 0.72 6.86
N THR A 50 -5.55 -0.44 6.41
CA THR A 50 -6.58 -1.22 7.09
C THR A 50 -5.98 -1.99 8.27
N THR A 51 -6.64 -2.02 9.43
CA THR A 51 -6.11 -2.64 10.66
C THR A 51 -5.81 -4.14 10.53
N ARG A 52 -6.48 -4.83 9.62
CA ARG A 52 -6.30 -6.27 9.37
C ARG A 52 -5.72 -6.57 7.98
N TYR A 53 -5.02 -5.60 7.36
CA TYR A 53 -4.54 -5.79 5.99
C TYR A 53 -3.63 -7.02 5.82
N ALA A 54 -2.69 -7.21 6.73
CA ALA A 54 -1.76 -8.33 6.67
C ALA A 54 -2.47 -9.70 6.75
N GLU A 55 -3.47 -9.82 7.63
CA GLU A 55 -4.29 -11.05 7.72
C GLU A 55 -5.08 -11.26 6.43
N GLN A 56 -5.71 -10.20 5.92
CA GLN A 56 -6.53 -10.27 4.71
C GLN A 56 -5.71 -10.65 3.48
N VAL A 57 -4.52 -10.03 3.32
CA VAL A 57 -3.60 -10.31 2.21
C VAL A 57 -3.03 -11.74 2.30
N ARG A 58 -2.64 -12.20 3.50
CA ARG A 58 -2.20 -13.59 3.71
C ARG A 58 -3.31 -14.61 3.41
N LYS A 59 -4.56 -14.30 3.77
CA LYS A 59 -5.72 -15.16 3.42
C LYS A 59 -6.01 -15.18 1.92
N ALA A 60 -5.64 -14.14 1.20
CA ALA A 60 -5.69 -14.09 -0.26
C ALA A 60 -4.57 -14.91 -0.94
N GLY A 61 -3.61 -15.42 -0.18
CA GLY A 61 -2.51 -16.25 -0.67
C GLY A 61 -1.23 -15.48 -0.99
N TYR A 62 -1.12 -14.23 -0.55
CA TYR A 62 0.06 -13.39 -0.75
C TYR A 62 0.90 -13.27 0.53
N GLN A 63 2.18 -12.98 0.36
CA GLN A 63 3.07 -12.69 1.47
C GLN A 63 2.99 -11.22 1.85
N VAL A 64 3.19 -10.94 3.12
CA VAL A 64 3.30 -9.58 3.66
C VAL A 64 4.52 -9.57 4.54
N ASP A 65 5.52 -8.79 4.16
CA ASP A 65 6.66 -8.50 5.00
C ASP A 65 6.29 -7.42 6.01
N ASP A 66 6.16 -7.83 7.26
CA ASP A 66 6.14 -6.90 8.37
C ASP A 66 7.61 -6.49 8.61
N TYR A 67 8.10 -5.47 7.93
CA TYR A 67 9.36 -4.84 8.32
C TYR A 67 9.16 -4.27 9.70
N ASP A 68 9.70 -4.95 10.68
CA ASP A 68 9.82 -4.48 12.06
C ASP A 68 10.92 -3.40 12.08
N LEU A 69 10.60 -2.26 11.46
CA LEU A 69 11.43 -1.09 11.56
C LEU A 69 11.31 -0.60 13.00
N GLN A 70 12.36 -0.86 13.78
CA GLN A 70 12.58 -0.23 15.09
C GLN A 70 12.64 1.31 14.98
N MET A 71 12.43 1.87 13.81
CA MET A 71 12.38 3.29 13.50
C MET A 71 11.03 3.65 12.88
N MET A 72 10.37 4.54 13.49
CA MET A 72 9.19 5.39 13.33
C MET A 72 8.32 5.32 12.06
N ASP A 73 8.74 4.75 10.95
CA ASP A 73 7.96 4.66 9.72
C ASP A 73 7.81 3.20 9.28
N ARG A 74 6.69 2.57 9.60
CA ARG A 74 6.32 1.31 8.98
C ARG A 74 6.02 1.56 7.51
N ILE A 75 6.84 1.03 6.64
CA ILE A 75 6.55 0.96 5.21
C ILE A 75 5.93 -0.42 4.97
N PRO A 76 4.61 -0.53 4.77
CA PRO A 76 4.00 -1.81 4.46
C PRO A 76 4.48 -2.27 3.08
N ALA A 77 5.01 -3.47 3.01
CA ALA A 77 5.37 -4.13 1.77
C ALA A 77 4.38 -5.27 1.49
N LEU A 78 3.92 -5.35 0.26
CA LEU A 78 3.12 -6.45 -0.26
C LEU A 78 3.96 -7.24 -1.23
N GLU A 79 4.18 -8.51 -0.93
CA GLU A 79 4.81 -9.43 -1.87
C GLU A 79 3.75 -10.23 -2.61
N THR A 80 3.74 -10.13 -3.91
CA THR A 80 2.85 -10.92 -4.74
C THR A 80 3.60 -12.14 -5.27
N LEU A 81 3.08 -13.33 -5.00
CA LEU A 81 3.54 -14.58 -5.60
C LEU A 81 2.89 -14.76 -6.97
N GLY A 82 3.13 -13.81 -7.86
CA GLY A 82 2.67 -13.88 -9.24
C GLY A 82 3.75 -14.41 -10.17
N LYS A 83 3.42 -14.50 -11.45
CA LYS A 83 4.34 -14.89 -12.52
C LYS A 83 5.60 -14.02 -12.57
N ASN A 84 5.49 -12.79 -12.05
CA ASN A 84 6.57 -11.78 -12.05
C ASN A 84 7.13 -11.48 -10.66
N LYS A 85 6.72 -12.19 -9.60
CA LYS A 85 7.17 -11.97 -8.21
C LYS A 85 7.40 -10.49 -7.91
N LEU A 86 6.32 -9.73 -7.82
CA LEU A 86 6.37 -8.30 -7.57
C LEU A 86 6.36 -8.03 -6.06
N SER A 87 7.26 -7.19 -5.59
CA SER A 87 7.19 -6.57 -4.28
C SER A 87 6.64 -5.15 -4.42
N ILE A 88 5.55 -4.86 -3.75
CA ILE A 88 4.88 -3.56 -3.80
C ILE A 88 5.10 -2.84 -2.49
N GLN A 89 5.68 -1.65 -2.56
CA GLN A 89 5.89 -0.77 -1.41
C GLN A 89 5.17 0.55 -1.64
N SER A 90 4.50 1.07 -0.60
CA SER A 90 3.89 2.40 -0.61
C SER A 90 4.69 3.31 0.32
N PRO A 91 5.67 4.02 -0.20
CA PRO A 91 6.40 5.01 0.58
C PRO A 91 5.54 6.25 0.88
N THR A 92 6.01 7.05 1.81
CA THR A 92 5.32 8.26 2.30
C THR A 92 5.20 9.39 1.26
N ASP A 93 5.88 9.30 0.14
CA ASP A 93 5.91 10.30 -0.94
C ASP A 93 4.73 10.22 -1.92
N LYS A 94 3.71 9.41 -1.60
CA LYS A 94 2.52 9.22 -2.43
C LYS A 94 2.81 8.54 -3.78
N SER A 95 3.81 7.68 -3.81
CA SER A 95 4.13 6.83 -4.95
C SER A 95 4.02 5.36 -4.56
N ILE A 96 3.99 4.47 -5.55
CA ILE A 96 4.13 3.03 -5.36
C ILE A 96 5.45 2.61 -5.96
N HIS A 97 6.28 1.95 -5.16
CA HIS A 97 7.51 1.35 -5.64
C HIS A 97 7.28 -0.14 -5.88
N ILE A 98 7.57 -0.60 -7.07
CA ILE A 98 7.45 -1.99 -7.47
C ILE A 98 8.83 -2.52 -7.82
N PHE A 99 9.21 -3.59 -7.13
CA PHE A 99 10.43 -4.32 -7.40
C PHE A 99 10.07 -5.64 -8.09
N THR A 100 10.81 -5.98 -9.16
CA THR A 100 10.74 -7.30 -9.76
C THR A 100 11.91 -8.13 -9.24
N GLU A 101 11.63 -9.29 -8.65
CA GLU A 101 12.68 -10.12 -8.05
C GLU A 101 13.62 -10.73 -9.08
N GLU A 102 13.10 -11.16 -10.24
CA GLU A 102 13.89 -11.85 -11.26
C GLU A 102 14.92 -10.93 -11.91
N ASP A 103 14.54 -9.69 -12.20
CA ASP A 103 15.37 -8.75 -12.96
C ASP A 103 15.94 -7.62 -12.10
N HIS A 104 15.66 -7.61 -10.78
CA HIS A 104 16.04 -6.54 -9.85
C HIS A 104 15.67 -5.13 -10.34
N ASN A 105 14.54 -5.02 -11.05
CA ASN A 105 14.07 -3.75 -11.56
C ASN A 105 13.28 -3.00 -10.49
N LEU A 106 13.46 -1.68 -10.46
CA LEU A 106 12.62 -0.77 -9.68
C LEU A 106 11.77 0.07 -10.63
N ILE A 107 10.46 0.09 -10.41
CA ILE A 107 9.50 0.88 -11.18
C ILE A 107 8.67 1.71 -10.20
N ILE A 108 8.58 3.02 -10.44
CA ILE A 108 7.91 3.97 -9.55
C ILE A 108 6.67 4.49 -10.25
N PHE A 109 5.51 4.28 -9.63
CA PHE A 109 4.22 4.76 -10.07
C PHE A 109 3.78 5.97 -9.23
N SER A 110 3.21 6.95 -9.89
CA SER A 110 2.50 8.07 -9.26
C SER A 110 1.08 7.65 -8.86
N LYS A 111 0.34 8.58 -8.22
CA LYS A 111 -1.05 8.35 -7.80
C LYS A 111 -2.03 8.05 -8.95
N ASP A 112 -1.77 8.56 -10.13
CA ASP A 112 -2.58 8.29 -11.33
C ASP A 112 -2.17 7.00 -12.04
N MET A 113 -1.30 6.21 -11.41
CA MET A 113 -0.81 4.94 -11.93
C MET A 113 -0.04 5.08 -13.25
N THR A 114 0.71 6.17 -13.41
CA THR A 114 1.69 6.36 -14.49
C THR A 114 3.11 6.15 -13.96
N ILE A 115 4.01 5.64 -14.79
CA ILE A 115 5.41 5.42 -14.42
C ILE A 115 6.16 6.75 -14.45
N THR A 116 6.62 7.21 -13.29
CA THR A 116 7.40 8.44 -13.12
C THR A 116 8.89 8.21 -12.98
N GLY A 117 9.30 7.01 -12.61
CA GLY A 117 10.68 6.63 -12.46
C GLY A 117 10.91 5.15 -12.73
N SER A 118 12.12 4.79 -13.15
CA SER A 118 12.51 3.39 -13.32
C SER A 118 14.02 3.23 -13.27
N VAL A 119 14.45 2.09 -12.73
CA VAL A 119 15.82 1.60 -12.78
C VAL A 119 15.77 0.15 -13.24
N ILE A 120 16.32 -0.12 -14.40
CA ILE A 120 16.35 -1.45 -15.01
C ILE A 120 17.77 -1.99 -14.90
N ASP A 121 17.92 -3.10 -14.20
CA ASP A 121 19.20 -3.81 -14.12
C ASP A 121 19.48 -4.55 -15.43
N GLN A 122 20.67 -4.37 -15.95
CA GLN A 122 21.13 -5.03 -17.18
C GLN A 122 22.17 -6.13 -16.93
N GLY A 123 22.39 -6.47 -15.66
CA GLY A 123 23.39 -7.43 -15.22
C GLY A 123 24.75 -6.78 -14.90
N LYS A 124 25.69 -7.60 -14.42
CA LYS A 124 26.94 -7.16 -13.76
C LYS A 124 27.84 -6.25 -14.58
N ASP A 125 27.77 -6.34 -15.89
CA ASP A 125 28.72 -5.65 -16.79
C ASP A 125 28.10 -4.46 -17.52
N LYS A 126 26.87 -4.09 -17.23
CA LYS A 126 26.17 -2.99 -17.89
C LYS A 126 25.61 -2.01 -16.89
N PRO A 127 25.65 -0.70 -17.16
CA PRO A 127 25.02 0.29 -16.30
C PRO A 127 23.49 0.10 -16.33
N SER A 128 22.85 0.39 -15.21
CA SER A 128 21.39 0.43 -15.17
C SER A 128 20.85 1.51 -16.11
N ARG A 129 19.66 1.29 -16.65
CA ARG A 129 18.97 2.21 -17.54
C ARG A 129 17.55 2.54 -17.07
N LYS A 130 16.95 3.53 -17.69
CA LYS A 130 15.52 3.81 -17.58
C LYS A 130 14.72 3.01 -18.61
N LEU A 131 13.42 2.84 -18.35
CA LEU A 131 12.49 2.31 -19.33
C LEU A 131 12.36 3.28 -20.53
N THR A 132 12.22 2.72 -21.73
CA THR A 132 11.75 3.45 -22.91
C THR A 132 10.25 3.75 -22.78
N GLU A 133 9.70 4.65 -23.58
CA GLU A 133 8.27 4.96 -23.57
C GLU A 133 7.40 3.75 -23.97
N GLU A 134 7.87 2.92 -24.88
CA GLU A 134 7.21 1.68 -25.27
C GLU A 134 7.18 0.67 -24.12
N GLU A 135 8.30 0.49 -23.44
CA GLU A 135 8.40 -0.37 -22.26
C GLU A 135 7.53 0.15 -21.13
N LYS A 136 7.48 1.46 -20.87
CA LYS A 136 6.60 2.04 -19.85
C LYS A 136 5.15 1.65 -20.10
N SER A 137 4.65 1.85 -21.32
CA SER A 137 3.27 1.52 -21.69
C SER A 137 2.96 0.03 -21.44
N LYS A 138 3.89 -0.85 -21.76
CA LYS A 138 3.77 -2.30 -21.51
C LYS A 138 3.73 -2.60 -20.01
N TYR A 139 4.71 -2.08 -19.24
CA TYR A 139 4.80 -2.33 -17.80
C TYR A 139 3.60 -1.72 -17.04
N GLU A 140 3.14 -0.53 -17.42
CA GLU A 140 1.94 0.06 -16.82
C GLU A 140 0.73 -0.86 -16.95
N LYS A 141 0.53 -1.44 -18.13
CA LYS A 141 -0.57 -2.37 -18.36
C LYS A 141 -0.41 -3.65 -17.54
N GLU A 142 0.76 -4.31 -17.64
CA GLU A 142 1.01 -5.58 -16.96
C GLU A 142 0.92 -5.45 -15.43
N ILE A 143 1.50 -4.40 -14.86
CA ILE A 143 1.50 -4.18 -13.42
C ILE A 143 0.09 -3.82 -12.91
N LYS A 144 -0.67 -2.99 -13.65
CA LYS A 144 -2.07 -2.73 -13.31
C LYS A 144 -2.92 -4.00 -13.31
N GLU A 145 -2.71 -4.89 -14.27
CA GLU A 145 -3.40 -6.19 -14.32
C GLU A 145 -3.07 -7.04 -13.09
N GLU A 146 -1.79 -7.11 -12.67
CA GLU A 146 -1.37 -7.83 -11.47
C GLU A 146 -1.92 -7.20 -10.17
N ILE A 147 -1.91 -5.87 -10.07
CA ILE A 147 -2.50 -5.16 -8.92
C ILE A 147 -4.01 -5.42 -8.84
N ASN A 148 -4.72 -5.34 -9.95
CA ASN A 148 -6.16 -5.60 -9.98
C ASN A 148 -6.49 -7.04 -9.57
N LYS A 149 -5.67 -8.00 -9.99
CA LYS A 149 -5.80 -9.39 -9.56
C LYS A 149 -5.56 -9.55 -8.05
N LEU A 150 -4.51 -8.93 -7.52
CA LEU A 150 -4.23 -8.90 -6.08
C LEU A 150 -5.45 -8.34 -5.32
N LEU A 151 -5.97 -7.18 -5.74
CA LEU A 151 -7.11 -6.54 -5.10
C LEU A 151 -8.36 -7.43 -5.13
N ASP A 152 -8.63 -8.08 -6.26
CA ASP A 152 -9.77 -9.00 -6.40
C ASP A 152 -9.67 -10.20 -5.44
N ASP A 153 -8.49 -10.78 -5.30
CA ASP A 153 -8.26 -11.90 -4.40
C ASP A 153 -8.34 -11.46 -2.93
N VAL A 154 -7.82 -10.27 -2.62
CA VAL A 154 -7.93 -9.65 -1.29
C VAL A 154 -9.39 -9.36 -0.92
N TYR A 155 -10.20 -8.85 -1.85
CA TYR A 155 -11.63 -8.61 -1.60
C TYR A 155 -12.40 -9.91 -1.33
N LYS A 156 -12.17 -10.96 -2.12
CA LYS A 156 -12.75 -12.29 -1.85
C LYS A 156 -12.35 -12.84 -0.48
N ALA A 157 -11.12 -12.58 -0.05
CA ALA A 157 -10.68 -12.95 1.30
C ALA A 157 -11.39 -12.11 2.36
N GLY A 158 -11.55 -10.80 2.15
CA GLY A 158 -12.26 -9.89 3.04
C GLY A 158 -13.74 -10.26 3.26
N GLU A 159 -14.44 -10.63 2.20
CA GLU A 159 -15.83 -11.12 2.26
C GLU A 159 -15.99 -12.35 3.17
N LYS A 160 -14.96 -13.20 3.23
CA LYS A 160 -14.96 -14.40 4.11
C LYS A 160 -14.51 -14.09 5.54
N MET A 161 -14.09 -12.87 5.82
CA MET A 161 -13.61 -12.43 7.14
C MET A 161 -14.62 -11.58 7.89
N GLN A 162 -15.71 -11.18 7.26
CA GLN A 162 -16.85 -10.49 7.88
C GLN A 162 -17.71 -11.48 8.68
#